data_682f47809eb68fe5b731ab6f952cda0b
#
_entry.id   682f47809eb68fe5b731ab6f952cda0b
#
_cell.length_a   1.000
_cell.length_b   1.000
_cell.length_c   1.000
_cell.angle_alpha   90.00
_cell.angle_beta   90.00
_cell.angle_gamma   90.00
#
_symmetry.space_group_name_H-M   'P 1'
#
loop_
_entity.id
_entity.type
_entity.pdbx_description
1 polymer ?
#
loop_
_entity_poly.entity_id
_entity_poly.type
_entity_poly.pdbx_seq_one_letter_code
_entity_poly.pdbx_strand_id
1 'polypeptide(L)'
;MHIFDQIAALEILHVELGFSRYRLRVVEQLPDDEWAHTDTDTHEIALRCDLEDGPAREFLMHELTHCVLEVVGYTSEHTDKIHGDTNEDMTTKLSRGFLLLCRLNPELMSALCDDEASLDL
;
A
#
# COMPACT_ATOMS: atom_id res chain seq x y z
N MET A 1 9.71 -16.55 2.42
CA MET A 1 9.36 -16.30 1.00
C MET A 1 9.30 -14.79 0.76
N HIS A 2 9.93 -14.34 -0.31
CA HIS A 2 9.91 -12.93 -0.70
C HIS A 2 8.46 -12.49 -0.95
N ILE A 3 8.11 -11.27 -0.51
CA ILE A 3 6.74 -10.74 -0.66
C ILE A 3 6.26 -10.77 -2.11
N PHE A 4 7.13 -10.49 -3.08
CA PHE A 4 6.74 -10.53 -4.49
C PHE A 4 6.35 -11.94 -4.94
N ASP A 5 7.03 -12.97 -4.42
CA ASP A 5 6.69 -14.36 -4.72
C ASP A 5 5.35 -14.75 -4.08
N GLN A 6 5.09 -14.25 -2.87
CA GLN A 6 3.80 -14.47 -2.21
C GLN A 6 2.65 -13.81 -2.97
N ILE A 7 2.85 -12.58 -3.40
CA ILE A 7 1.87 -11.85 -4.22
C ILE A 7 1.57 -12.62 -5.51
N ALA A 8 2.63 -13.10 -6.18
CA ALA A 8 2.48 -13.88 -7.41
C ALA A 8 1.76 -15.21 -7.16
N ALA A 9 2.14 -15.93 -6.10
CA ALA A 9 1.55 -17.23 -5.77
C ALA A 9 0.07 -17.10 -5.40
N LEU A 10 -0.31 -16.02 -4.75
CA LEU A 10 -1.70 -15.73 -4.35
C LEU A 10 -2.50 -15.05 -5.45
N GLU A 11 -1.85 -14.73 -6.58
CA GLU A 11 -2.46 -14.02 -7.70
C GLU A 11 -3.09 -12.69 -7.30
N ILE A 12 -2.42 -11.95 -6.41
CA ILE A 12 -2.90 -10.65 -5.96
C ILE A 12 -2.51 -9.60 -7.00
N LEU A 13 -3.49 -9.14 -7.78
CA LEU A 13 -3.29 -8.16 -8.85
C LEU A 13 -3.82 -6.78 -8.50
N HIS A 14 -4.62 -6.69 -7.43
CA HIS A 14 -5.29 -5.46 -7.05
C HIS A 14 -5.35 -5.30 -5.54
N VAL A 15 -5.46 -4.06 -5.12
CA VAL A 15 -5.75 -3.68 -3.74
C VAL A 15 -7.15 -3.05 -3.73
N GLU A 16 -8.05 -3.59 -2.92
CA GLU A 16 -9.44 -3.16 -2.85
C GLU A 16 -9.63 -2.20 -1.66
N LEU A 17 -10.24 -1.05 -1.90
CA LEU A 17 -10.54 -0.06 -0.87
C LEU A 17 -11.97 0.48 -0.99
N GLY A 18 -12.92 -0.43 -1.23
CA GLY A 18 -14.33 -0.05 -1.37
C GLY A 18 -14.61 0.52 -2.75
N PHE A 19 -14.73 1.84 -2.85
CA PHE A 19 -14.97 2.51 -4.13
C PHE A 19 -13.72 2.60 -5.00
N SER A 20 -12.54 2.47 -4.40
CA SER A 20 -11.27 2.56 -5.10
C SER A 20 -10.62 1.19 -5.20
N ARG A 21 -10.03 0.93 -6.34
CA ARG A 21 -9.31 -0.30 -6.62
C ARG A 21 -7.99 0.07 -7.29
N TYR A 22 -6.88 -0.32 -6.67
CA TYR A 22 -5.55 -0.03 -7.21
C TYR A 22 -4.97 -1.28 -7.83
N ARG A 23 -4.39 -1.14 -9.01
CA ARG A 23 -3.65 -2.21 -9.66
C ARG A 23 -2.27 -2.31 -9.02
N LEU A 24 -1.89 -3.52 -8.61
CA LEU A 24 -0.59 -3.78 -8.00
C LEU A 24 0.34 -4.40 -9.03
N ARG A 25 1.50 -3.78 -9.26
CA ARG A 25 2.46 -4.20 -10.26
C ARG A 25 3.87 -4.25 -9.69
N VAL A 26 4.63 -5.28 -10.11
CA VAL A 26 6.07 -5.36 -9.87
C VAL A 26 6.73 -5.12 -11.23
N VAL A 27 7.58 -4.10 -11.31
CA VAL A 27 8.14 -3.62 -12.57
C VAL A 27 9.66 -3.56 -12.52
N GLU A 28 10.31 -3.54 -13.70
CA GLU A 28 11.77 -3.47 -13.77
C GLU A 28 12.30 -2.07 -13.51
N GLN A 29 11.56 -1.04 -13.95
CA GLN A 29 11.98 0.35 -13.80
C GLN A 29 10.79 1.25 -13.51
N LEU A 30 11.07 2.35 -12.81
CA LEU A 30 10.11 3.42 -12.54
C LEU A 30 10.74 4.76 -12.92
N PRO A 31 9.91 5.79 -13.24
CA PRO A 31 10.41 7.13 -13.51
C PRO A 31 11.24 7.67 -12.35
N ASP A 32 12.26 8.48 -12.66
CA ASP A 32 13.11 9.15 -11.68
C ASP A 32 13.84 8.20 -10.72
N ASP A 33 14.09 6.96 -11.17
CA ASP A 33 14.76 5.92 -10.38
C ASP A 33 14.07 5.61 -9.06
N GLU A 34 12.76 5.85 -8.97
CA GLU A 34 11.98 5.52 -7.78
C GLU A 34 11.97 4.01 -7.51
N TRP A 35 11.92 3.63 -6.23
CA TRP A 35 11.81 2.24 -5.81
C TRP A 35 10.37 1.75 -5.80
N ALA A 36 9.43 2.67 -5.54
CA ALA A 36 8.01 2.40 -5.49
C ALA A 36 7.24 3.66 -5.82
N HIS A 37 6.00 3.51 -6.27
CA HIS A 37 5.19 4.63 -6.72
C HIS A 37 3.71 4.29 -6.59
N THR A 38 2.93 5.27 -6.14
CA THR A 38 1.46 5.21 -6.16
C THR A 38 0.93 6.36 -7.00
N ASP A 39 0.15 6.01 -8.02
CA ASP A 39 -0.54 7.00 -8.85
C ASP A 39 -2.03 6.98 -8.48
N THR A 40 -2.47 8.04 -7.80
CA THR A 40 -3.87 8.16 -7.36
C THR A 40 -4.81 8.55 -8.49
N ASP A 41 -4.29 9.06 -9.60
CA ASP A 41 -5.12 9.40 -10.77
C ASP A 41 -5.46 8.15 -11.59
N THR A 42 -4.47 7.28 -11.80
CA THR A 42 -4.67 6.04 -12.56
C THR A 42 -5.00 4.84 -11.68
N HIS A 43 -4.89 4.99 -10.36
CA HIS A 43 -5.09 3.93 -9.36
C HIS A 43 -4.13 2.75 -9.60
N GLU A 44 -2.83 3.06 -9.60
CA GLU A 44 -1.79 2.05 -9.72
C GLU A 44 -0.75 2.16 -8.60
N ILE A 45 -0.30 1.00 -8.14
CA ILE A 45 0.84 0.86 -7.25
C ILE A 45 1.89 0.06 -8.00
N ALA A 46 3.11 0.56 -8.06
CA ALA A 46 4.21 -0.14 -8.70
C ALA A 46 5.42 -0.20 -7.77
N LEU A 47 6.09 -1.36 -7.75
CA LEU A 47 7.32 -1.58 -7.00
C LEU A 47 8.36 -2.17 -7.93
N ARG A 48 9.63 -1.81 -7.71
CA ARG A 48 10.73 -2.36 -8.52
C ARG A 48 11.03 -3.78 -8.09
N CYS A 49 11.23 -4.64 -9.08
CA CYS A 49 11.46 -6.07 -8.87
C CYS A 49 12.79 -6.39 -8.20
N ASP A 50 13.74 -5.46 -8.20
CA ASP A 50 15.06 -5.63 -7.60
C ASP A 50 15.13 -5.28 -6.11
N LEU A 51 14.00 -4.93 -5.50
CA LEU A 51 13.93 -4.72 -4.05
C LEU A 51 14.11 -6.04 -3.29
N GLU A 52 14.92 -6.00 -2.24
CA GLU A 52 15.00 -7.12 -1.30
C GLU A 52 13.71 -7.21 -0.48
N ASP A 53 13.47 -8.36 0.15
CA ASP A 53 12.18 -8.62 0.83
C ASP A 53 11.83 -7.59 1.91
N GLY A 54 12.76 -7.27 2.80
CA GLY A 54 12.50 -6.29 3.86
C GLY A 54 12.09 -4.92 3.32
N PRO A 55 12.94 -4.29 2.49
CA PRO A 55 12.57 -3.03 1.85
C PRO A 55 11.30 -3.10 1.00
N ALA A 56 11.08 -4.21 0.29
CA ALA A 56 9.87 -4.38 -0.51
C ALA A 56 8.61 -4.31 0.35
N ARG A 57 8.63 -4.95 1.53
CA ARG A 57 7.49 -4.90 2.47
C ARG A 57 7.27 -3.49 3.01
N GLU A 58 8.35 -2.79 3.37
CA GLU A 58 8.25 -1.41 3.85
C GLU A 58 7.70 -0.47 2.78
N PHE A 59 8.23 -0.55 1.55
CA PHE A 59 7.76 0.29 0.45
C PHE A 59 6.32 -0.03 0.08
N LEU A 60 5.94 -1.30 0.08
CA LEU A 60 4.55 -1.67 -0.19
C LEU A 60 3.61 -1.08 0.86
N MET A 61 3.95 -1.18 2.15
CA MET A 61 3.13 -0.58 3.19
C MET A 61 3.07 0.95 3.06
N HIS A 62 4.17 1.58 2.67
CA HIS A 62 4.22 3.02 2.41
C HIS A 62 3.23 3.41 1.30
N GLU A 63 3.24 2.65 0.18
CA GLU A 63 2.35 2.92 -0.94
C GLU A 63 0.88 2.62 -0.58
N LEU A 64 0.63 1.57 0.20
CA LEU A 64 -0.73 1.29 0.70
C LEU A 64 -1.23 2.42 1.59
N THR A 65 -0.34 3.06 2.35
CA THR A 65 -0.69 4.22 3.18
C THR A 65 -1.15 5.40 2.32
N HIS A 66 -0.50 5.63 1.17
CA HIS A 66 -0.97 6.65 0.22
C HIS A 66 -2.40 6.35 -0.26
N CYS A 67 -2.70 5.08 -0.54
CA CYS A 67 -4.05 4.68 -0.95
C CYS A 67 -5.07 4.92 0.15
N VAL A 68 -4.72 4.60 1.41
CA VAL A 68 -5.58 4.86 2.56
C VAL A 68 -5.83 6.36 2.73
N LEU A 69 -4.77 7.18 2.62
CA LEU A 69 -4.89 8.63 2.72
C LEU A 69 -5.85 9.18 1.66
N GLU A 70 -5.73 8.69 0.44
CA GLU A 70 -6.61 9.11 -0.65
C GLU A 70 -8.08 8.73 -0.37
N VAL A 71 -8.31 7.50 0.06
CA VAL A 71 -9.67 7.01 0.35
C VAL A 71 -10.35 7.78 1.48
N VAL A 72 -9.59 8.22 2.48
CA VAL A 72 -10.17 9.00 3.60
C VAL A 72 -10.14 10.51 3.34
N GLY A 73 -9.69 10.94 2.15
CA GLY A 73 -9.76 12.33 1.70
C GLY A 73 -8.50 13.15 1.94
N TYR A 74 -7.39 12.55 2.32
CA TYR A 74 -6.11 13.25 2.51
C TYR A 74 -5.22 13.05 1.28
N THR A 75 -5.48 13.79 0.21
CA THR A 75 -4.64 13.79 -0.97
C THR A 75 -3.73 15.01 -0.98
N SER A 76 -2.75 15.02 -1.88
CA SER A 76 -1.87 16.18 -2.04
C SER A 76 -2.65 17.45 -2.41
N GLU A 77 -3.80 17.31 -3.05
CA GLU A 77 -4.66 18.42 -3.42
C GLU A 77 -5.48 18.96 -2.24
N HIS A 78 -5.52 18.21 -1.13
CA HIS A 78 -6.30 18.51 0.05
C HIS A 78 -5.44 18.61 1.31
N THR A 79 -4.18 19.02 1.17
CA THR A 79 -3.27 19.17 2.31
C THR A 79 -3.82 20.13 3.38
N ASP A 80 -4.62 21.12 2.99
CA ASP A 80 -5.25 22.04 3.92
C ASP A 80 -6.20 21.33 4.88
N LYS A 81 -6.84 20.23 4.45
CA LYS A 81 -7.72 19.43 5.30
C LYS A 81 -6.95 18.71 6.39
N ILE A 82 -5.72 18.24 6.11
CA ILE A 82 -4.88 17.61 7.10
C ILE A 82 -4.57 18.59 8.23
N HIS A 83 -4.26 19.83 7.88
CA HIS A 83 -3.94 20.87 8.85
C HIS A 83 -5.17 21.36 9.62
N GLY A 84 -6.37 21.23 9.04
CA GLY A 84 -7.60 21.63 9.68
C GLY A 84 -8.22 20.58 10.61
N ASP A 85 -7.79 19.32 10.50
CA ASP A 85 -8.33 18.25 11.31
C ASP A 85 -7.60 18.16 12.66
N THR A 86 -8.35 17.79 13.70
CA THR A 86 -7.77 17.48 15.00
C THR A 86 -7.06 16.12 14.93
N ASN A 87 -6.17 15.86 15.90
CA ASN A 87 -5.54 14.55 16.02
C ASN A 87 -6.56 13.42 16.16
N GLU A 88 -7.66 13.69 16.86
CA GLU A 88 -8.74 12.71 17.05
C GLU A 88 -9.45 12.42 15.73
N ASP A 89 -9.73 13.46 14.92
CA ASP A 89 -10.35 13.29 13.60
C ASP A 89 -9.46 12.47 12.67
N MET A 90 -8.17 12.79 12.62
CA MET A 90 -7.20 12.07 11.81
C MET A 90 -7.10 10.61 12.24
N THR A 91 -7.01 10.38 13.54
CA THR A 91 -6.93 9.03 14.10
C THR A 91 -8.15 8.21 13.69
N THR A 92 -9.35 8.79 13.81
CA THR A 92 -10.59 8.13 13.44
C THR A 92 -10.63 7.76 11.96
N LYS A 93 -10.29 8.72 11.10
CA LYS A 93 -10.31 8.50 9.63
C LYS A 93 -9.28 7.47 9.20
N LEU A 94 -8.05 7.58 9.68
CA LEU A 94 -6.98 6.65 9.34
C LEU A 94 -7.28 5.25 9.85
N SER A 95 -7.80 5.11 11.06
CA SER A 95 -8.18 3.81 11.63
C SER A 95 -9.24 3.12 10.78
N ARG A 96 -10.24 3.86 10.32
CA ARG A 96 -11.28 3.33 9.42
C ARG A 96 -10.70 2.90 8.09
N GLY A 97 -9.82 3.73 7.51
CA GLY A 97 -9.16 3.42 6.25
C GLY A 97 -8.29 2.17 6.33
N PHE A 98 -7.47 2.05 7.38
CA PHE A 98 -6.64 0.86 7.57
C PHE A 98 -7.47 -0.39 7.87
N LEU A 99 -8.54 -0.26 8.63
CA LEU A 99 -9.43 -1.38 8.89
C LEU A 99 -10.09 -1.86 7.58
N LEU A 100 -10.51 -0.92 6.73
CA LEU A 100 -11.06 -1.24 5.41
C LEU A 100 -10.02 -1.97 4.56
N LEU A 101 -8.77 -1.48 4.54
CA LEU A 101 -7.67 -2.12 3.83
C LEU A 101 -7.50 -3.58 4.28
N CYS A 102 -7.47 -3.81 5.60
CA CYS A 102 -7.29 -5.16 6.16
C CYS A 102 -8.46 -6.07 5.82
N ARG A 103 -9.68 -5.59 5.93
CA ARG A 103 -10.88 -6.39 5.68
C ARG A 103 -11.07 -6.78 4.22
N LEU A 104 -10.73 -5.86 3.31
CA LEU A 104 -10.92 -6.10 1.88
C LEU A 104 -9.73 -6.80 1.22
N ASN A 105 -8.57 -6.85 1.91
CA ASN A 105 -7.35 -7.43 1.34
C ASN A 105 -6.68 -8.39 2.35
N PRO A 106 -7.41 -9.41 2.86
CA PRO A 106 -6.89 -10.25 3.93
C PRO A 106 -5.65 -11.05 3.52
N GLU A 107 -5.58 -11.54 2.28
CA GLU A 107 -4.44 -12.31 1.81
C GLU A 107 -3.19 -11.45 1.71
N LEU A 108 -3.32 -10.24 1.15
CA LEU A 108 -2.19 -9.31 1.04
C LEU A 108 -1.68 -8.91 2.41
N MET A 109 -2.58 -8.55 3.32
CA MET A 109 -2.19 -8.12 4.66
C MET A 109 -1.56 -9.26 5.47
N SER A 110 -2.08 -10.48 5.32
CA SER A 110 -1.47 -11.66 5.94
C SER A 110 -0.07 -11.90 5.42
N ALA A 111 0.14 -11.78 4.10
CA ALA A 111 1.46 -11.95 3.49
C ALA A 111 2.44 -10.89 3.99
N LEU A 112 2.01 -9.62 4.07
CA LEU A 112 2.85 -8.52 4.56
C LEU A 112 3.27 -8.70 6.01
N CYS A 113 2.40 -9.27 6.83
CA CYS A 113 2.62 -9.46 8.27
C CYS A 113 3.20 -10.84 8.60
N ASP A 114 3.65 -11.59 7.61
CA ASP A 114 4.17 -12.94 7.80
C ASP A 114 5.57 -12.91 8.43
N ASP A 115 5.61 -13.18 9.73
CA ASP A 115 6.86 -13.20 10.50
C ASP A 115 7.82 -14.30 10.06
N GLU A 116 7.30 -15.41 9.53
CA GLU A 116 8.14 -16.53 9.09
C GLU A 116 9.02 -16.15 7.91
N ALA A 117 8.53 -15.27 7.05
CA ALA A 117 9.31 -14.77 5.91
C ALA A 117 10.50 -13.93 6.36
N SER A 118 10.37 -13.19 7.47
CA SER A 118 11.45 -12.35 8.01
C SER A 118 12.40 -13.12 8.94
N LEU A 119 11.99 -14.31 9.42
CA LEU A 119 12.76 -15.17 10.29
C LEU A 119 13.49 -16.28 9.55
N ASP A 120 13.48 -16.27 8.25
CA ASP A 120 14.17 -17.23 7.41
C ASP A 120 15.67 -16.94 7.44
N LEU A 121 16.27 -17.34 8.55
CA LEU A 121 17.68 -17.13 8.84
C LEU A 121 18.56 -18.20 8.19
#